data_c1f95cceb2d6bab30e5a48cb92eef25c
#
_entry.id   c1f95cceb2d6bab30e5a48cb92eef25c
#
_cell.length_a   1.000
_cell.length_b   1.000
_cell.length_c   1.000
_cell.angle_alpha   90.00
_cell.angle_beta   90.00
_cell.angle_gamma   90.00
#
_symmetry.space_group_name_H-M   'P 1'
#
loop_
_entity.id
_entity.type
_entity.pdbx_description
1 polymer ?
#
loop_
_entity_poly.entity_id
_entity_poly.type
_entity_poly.pdbx_seq_one_letter_code
_entity_poly.pdbx_strand_id
1 'polypeptide(L)'
;RILLRPDHTLSDIAEFKFEAVDNGWIECFQSWREDQRKNYVLEQYEREDLNWYKETYLHHFSYIYGKEVYDYDKNRIDIKRLISQGEEFGGYDAVLLWHQYPRLGVDQRNQWEFFNDFPGGREGLKEVVKDVHQLGVKAFLPYKPWDIGFKESPSEGTKSIAELIKDTEIDGIFFDT
;
A
#
# COMPACT_ATOMS: atom_id res chain seq x y z
N ARG A 1 4.26 -24.89 -3.91
CA ARG A 1 4.85 -25.65 -5.03
C ARG A 1 6.09 -24.92 -5.48
N ILE A 2 7.27 -25.46 -5.21
CA ILE A 2 8.53 -24.89 -5.69
C ILE A 2 8.72 -25.35 -7.13
N LEU A 3 8.81 -24.38 -8.05
CA LEU A 3 9.15 -24.65 -9.44
C LEU A 3 10.68 -24.53 -9.60
N LEU A 4 11.34 -25.66 -9.75
CA LEU A 4 12.77 -25.71 -10.08
C LEU A 4 12.91 -25.54 -11.60
N ARG A 5 13.71 -24.56 -12.02
CA ARG A 5 14.13 -24.46 -13.42
C ARG A 5 15.28 -25.42 -13.66
N PRO A 6 15.41 -25.99 -14.87
CA PRO A 6 16.43 -26.99 -15.18
C PRO A 6 17.88 -26.50 -15.00
N ASP A 7 18.09 -25.21 -15.02
CA ASP A 7 19.38 -24.52 -14.89
C ASP A 7 19.73 -24.10 -13.44
N HIS A 8 18.84 -24.38 -12.48
CA HIS A 8 19.10 -24.10 -11.07
C HIS A 8 19.67 -25.33 -10.36
N THR A 9 20.90 -25.21 -9.90
CA THR A 9 21.46 -26.09 -8.88
C THR A 9 21.07 -25.52 -7.50
N LEU A 10 20.32 -26.29 -6.72
CA LEU A 10 20.11 -25.99 -5.31
C LEU A 10 21.42 -26.18 -4.57
N SER A 11 22.05 -25.07 -4.17
CA SER A 11 23.22 -25.08 -3.28
C SER A 11 22.83 -25.03 -1.81
N ASP A 12 21.56 -24.74 -1.51
CA ASP A 12 21.06 -24.56 -0.15
C ASP A 12 20.07 -25.69 0.24
N ILE A 13 20.15 -26.08 1.50
CA ILE A 13 19.20 -27.01 2.12
C ILE A 13 18.00 -26.22 2.59
N ALA A 14 16.82 -26.52 2.05
CA ALA A 14 15.56 -26.00 2.57
C ALA A 14 14.99 -27.00 3.58
N GLU A 15 14.90 -26.60 4.83
CA GLU A 15 14.27 -27.40 5.88
C GLU A 15 12.82 -26.96 6.05
N PHE A 16 11.89 -27.92 5.93
CA PHE A 16 10.47 -27.71 6.19
C PHE A 16 10.08 -28.46 7.46
N LYS A 17 9.61 -27.72 8.44
CA LYS A 17 9.09 -28.28 9.68
C LYS A 17 7.57 -28.31 9.63
N PHE A 18 7.00 -29.50 9.81
CA PHE A 18 5.56 -29.70 9.94
C PHE A 18 5.27 -30.25 11.33
N GLU A 19 4.34 -29.62 12.02
CA GLU A 19 3.86 -30.09 13.29
C GLU A 19 2.34 -30.28 13.19
N ALA A 20 1.88 -31.50 13.46
CA ALA A 20 0.46 -31.82 13.46
C ALA A 20 0.00 -31.95 14.92
N VAL A 21 -0.99 -31.15 15.30
CA VAL A 21 -1.58 -31.15 16.63
C VAL A 21 -3.09 -31.37 16.54
N ASP A 22 -3.62 -32.33 17.29
CA ASP A 22 -5.05 -32.60 17.31
C ASP A 22 -5.83 -31.51 18.07
N ASN A 23 -5.25 -31.05 19.18
CA ASN A 23 -5.76 -29.93 19.96
C ASN A 23 -4.60 -28.98 20.30
N GLY A 24 -4.91 -27.69 20.56
CA GLY A 24 -3.88 -26.70 20.92
C GLY A 24 -3.13 -26.11 19.72
N TRP A 25 -3.72 -26.13 18.55
CA TRP A 25 -3.12 -25.54 17.34
C TRP A 25 -2.85 -24.03 17.49
N ILE A 26 -3.65 -23.34 18.30
CA ILE A 26 -3.47 -21.91 18.56
C ILE A 26 -2.16 -21.67 19.30
N GLU A 27 -1.92 -22.43 20.37
CA GLU A 27 -0.69 -22.35 21.16
C GLU A 27 0.54 -22.75 20.35
N CYS A 28 0.41 -23.80 19.54
CA CYS A 28 1.45 -24.23 18.62
C CYS A 28 1.78 -23.12 17.59
N PHE A 29 0.76 -22.50 17.01
CA PHE A 29 0.92 -21.40 16.06
C PHE A 29 1.52 -20.15 16.71
N GLN A 30 1.11 -19.82 17.93
CA GLN A 30 1.67 -18.71 18.69
C GLN A 30 3.16 -18.94 19.00
N SER A 31 3.51 -20.13 19.47
CA SER A 31 4.90 -20.52 19.74
C SER A 31 5.76 -20.43 18.48
N TRP A 32 5.24 -20.96 17.36
CA TRP A 32 5.91 -20.85 16.06
C TRP A 32 6.12 -19.38 15.64
N ARG A 33 5.12 -18.52 15.79
CA ARG A 33 5.24 -17.08 15.50
C ARG A 33 6.32 -16.42 16.35
N GLU A 34 6.37 -16.72 17.64
CA GLU A 34 7.38 -16.18 18.56
C GLU A 34 8.78 -16.60 18.13
N ASP A 35 8.96 -17.86 17.72
CA ASP A 35 10.23 -18.34 17.20
C ASP A 35 10.62 -17.67 15.88
N GLN A 36 9.66 -17.48 14.97
CA GLN A 36 9.91 -16.76 13.73
C GLN A 36 10.31 -15.30 13.97
N ARG A 37 9.68 -14.62 14.94
CA ARG A 37 10.02 -13.23 15.29
C ARG A 37 11.48 -13.03 15.68
N LYS A 38 12.14 -14.03 16.24
CA LYS A 38 13.56 -13.98 16.60
C LYS A 38 14.48 -13.83 15.39
N ASN A 39 13.99 -14.17 14.19
CA ASN A 39 14.75 -14.09 12.95
C ASN A 39 14.60 -12.73 12.23
N TYR A 40 13.78 -11.82 12.75
CA TYR A 40 13.48 -10.53 12.12
C TYR A 40 13.97 -9.36 12.98
N VAL A 41 14.44 -8.32 12.30
CA VAL A 41 14.72 -7.03 12.93
C VAL A 41 13.40 -6.26 13.03
N LEU A 42 12.90 -6.08 14.24
CA LEU A 42 11.59 -5.49 14.49
C LEU A 42 11.62 -4.00 14.85
N GLU A 43 12.81 -3.38 14.92
CA GLU A 43 12.99 -2.00 15.33
C GLU A 43 12.08 -1.01 14.58
N GLN A 44 11.93 -1.20 13.26
CA GLN A 44 11.08 -0.34 12.45
C GLN A 44 9.58 -0.58 12.71
N TYR A 45 9.21 -1.82 13.01
CA TYR A 45 7.83 -2.18 13.34
C TYR A 45 7.42 -1.70 14.74
N GLU A 46 8.38 -1.60 15.66
CA GLU A 46 8.16 -1.21 17.05
C GLU A 46 8.31 0.30 17.30
N ARG A 47 8.49 1.09 16.26
CA ARG A 47 8.57 2.55 16.34
C ARG A 47 7.29 3.12 16.93
N GLU A 48 7.42 3.97 17.95
CA GLU A 48 6.28 4.61 18.63
C GLU A 48 5.49 5.56 17.72
N ASP A 49 6.18 6.27 16.82
CA ASP A 49 5.56 7.18 15.85
C ASP A 49 4.71 6.46 14.78
N LEU A 50 4.84 5.13 14.67
CA LEU A 50 4.04 4.27 13.79
C LEU A 50 2.98 3.44 14.53
N ASN A 51 2.77 3.66 15.84
CA ASN A 51 1.79 2.88 16.61
C ASN A 51 0.35 3.02 16.08
N TRP A 52 0.01 4.14 15.46
CA TRP A 52 -1.28 4.34 14.79
C TRP A 52 -1.61 3.23 13.78
N TYR A 53 -0.61 2.67 13.11
CA TYR A 53 -0.80 1.58 12.15
C TYR A 53 -1.36 0.30 12.80
N LYS A 54 -1.04 0.06 14.06
CA LYS A 54 -1.53 -1.11 14.81
C LYS A 54 -3.02 -1.03 15.13
N GLU A 55 -3.61 0.16 15.04
CA GLU A 55 -5.02 0.44 15.30
C GLU A 55 -5.81 0.69 14.01
N THR A 56 -5.17 0.55 12.85
CA THR A 56 -5.77 0.78 11.53
C THR A 56 -6.21 -0.56 10.95
N TYR A 57 -7.48 -0.91 11.12
CA TYR A 57 -8.03 -2.22 10.76
C TYR A 57 -8.78 -2.23 9.44
N LEU A 58 -9.50 -1.15 9.14
CA LEU A 58 -10.37 -1.07 7.97
C LEU A 58 -9.81 -0.11 6.91
N HIS A 59 -9.14 -0.70 5.92
CA HIS A 59 -8.62 0.02 4.77
C HIS A 59 -9.58 -0.11 3.59
N HIS A 60 -10.06 1.01 3.07
CA HIS A 60 -10.84 1.03 1.86
C HIS A 60 -9.97 1.20 0.62
N PHE A 61 -10.03 0.24 -0.28
CA PHE A 61 -9.39 0.33 -1.59
C PHE A 61 -10.31 1.08 -2.56
N SER A 62 -9.85 2.21 -3.09
CA SER A 62 -10.63 3.03 -4.02
C SER A 62 -9.83 3.37 -5.28
N TYR A 63 -10.45 3.19 -6.44
CA TYR A 63 -9.94 3.72 -7.68
C TYR A 63 -10.24 5.22 -7.75
N ILE A 64 -9.19 6.07 -7.90
CA ILE A 64 -9.34 7.53 -7.86
C ILE A 64 -10.27 8.11 -8.94
N TYR A 65 -10.46 7.37 -10.04
CA TYR A 65 -11.41 7.72 -11.11
C TYR A 65 -12.69 6.87 -11.05
N GLY A 66 -12.91 6.13 -9.96
CA GLY A 66 -14.17 5.42 -9.72
C GLY A 66 -15.33 6.39 -9.46
N LYS A 67 -16.54 5.98 -9.84
CA LYS A 67 -17.74 6.82 -9.67
C LYS A 67 -18.07 7.12 -8.21
N GLU A 68 -17.61 6.26 -7.31
CA GLU A 68 -17.79 6.40 -5.87
C GLU A 68 -17.01 7.58 -5.29
N VAL A 69 -15.91 7.96 -5.93
CA VAL A 69 -14.99 9.00 -5.42
C VAL A 69 -14.80 10.15 -6.39
N TYR A 70 -14.93 9.92 -7.71
CA TYR A 70 -14.69 10.96 -8.71
C TYR A 70 -16.00 11.64 -9.16
N ASP A 71 -16.03 12.97 -9.06
CA ASP A 71 -17.11 13.80 -9.58
C ASP A 71 -16.74 14.24 -11.00
N TYR A 72 -17.29 13.54 -12.00
CA TYR A 72 -17.00 13.79 -13.41
C TYR A 72 -17.51 15.14 -13.91
N ASP A 73 -18.58 15.67 -13.33
CA ASP A 73 -19.15 16.95 -13.71
C ASP A 73 -18.26 18.13 -13.25
N LYS A 74 -17.65 17.96 -12.08
CA LYS A 74 -16.77 18.96 -11.47
C LYS A 74 -15.28 18.69 -11.70
N ASN A 75 -14.95 17.56 -12.34
CA ASN A 75 -13.58 17.12 -12.58
C ASN A 75 -12.70 17.13 -11.32
N ARG A 76 -13.22 16.56 -10.25
CA ARG A 76 -12.53 16.52 -8.93
C ARG A 76 -12.82 15.25 -8.15
N ILE A 77 -11.94 14.97 -7.21
CA ILE A 77 -12.15 13.94 -6.18
C ILE A 77 -13.14 14.47 -5.14
N ASP A 78 -14.15 13.67 -4.82
CA ASP A 78 -15.09 13.91 -3.71
C ASP A 78 -14.82 12.87 -2.61
N ILE A 79 -13.75 13.09 -1.88
CA ILE A 79 -13.32 12.16 -0.84
C ILE A 79 -14.30 12.10 0.33
N LYS A 80 -15.03 13.20 0.60
CA LYS A 80 -16.04 13.23 1.66
C LYS A 80 -17.18 12.27 1.38
N ARG A 81 -17.60 12.20 0.10
CA ARG A 81 -18.62 11.25 -0.34
C ARG A 81 -18.16 9.81 -0.13
N LEU A 82 -16.91 9.49 -0.48
CA LEU A 82 -16.36 8.16 -0.26
C LEU A 82 -16.34 7.80 1.22
N ILE A 83 -15.79 8.66 2.07
CA ILE A 83 -15.63 8.37 3.49
C ILE A 83 -16.97 8.25 4.20
N SER A 84 -17.96 9.08 3.83
CA SER A 84 -19.32 9.00 4.41
C SER A 84 -20.02 7.67 4.14
N GLN A 85 -19.68 6.96 3.07
CA GLN A 85 -20.25 5.62 2.80
C GLN A 85 -19.80 4.59 3.85
N GLY A 86 -18.67 4.81 4.51
CA GLY A 86 -18.18 3.95 5.59
C GLY A 86 -18.93 4.13 6.92
N GLU A 87 -19.64 5.24 7.11
CA GLU A 87 -20.27 5.58 8.40
C GLU A 87 -21.32 4.53 8.84
N GLU A 88 -21.98 3.87 7.89
CA GLU A 88 -23.00 2.85 8.16
C GLU A 88 -22.46 1.65 8.98
N PHE A 89 -21.16 1.39 8.90
CA PHE A 89 -20.51 0.26 9.58
C PHE A 89 -19.34 0.66 10.49
N GLY A 90 -19.24 1.94 10.85
CA GLY A 90 -18.26 2.43 11.83
C GLY A 90 -17.12 3.26 11.24
N GLY A 91 -17.10 3.46 9.93
CA GLY A 91 -16.10 4.30 9.23
C GLY A 91 -14.90 3.52 8.68
N TYR A 92 -14.07 4.22 7.95
CA TYR A 92 -12.77 3.72 7.47
C TYR A 92 -11.66 4.29 8.35
N ASP A 93 -10.67 3.46 8.69
CA ASP A 93 -9.44 3.92 9.33
C ASP A 93 -8.46 4.48 8.30
N ALA A 94 -8.47 3.93 7.11
CA ALA A 94 -7.63 4.37 6.00
C ALA A 94 -8.30 4.22 4.65
N VAL A 95 -7.88 5.06 3.69
CA VAL A 95 -8.24 4.94 2.28
C VAL A 95 -6.99 4.80 1.42
N LEU A 96 -7.01 3.85 0.49
CA LEU A 96 -6.01 3.70 -0.54
C LEU A 96 -6.53 4.34 -1.82
N LEU A 97 -5.85 5.37 -2.27
CA LEU A 97 -6.19 6.10 -3.50
C LEU A 97 -5.41 5.51 -4.67
N TRP A 98 -6.02 4.51 -5.32
CA TRP A 98 -5.39 3.76 -6.41
C TRP A 98 -5.55 4.50 -7.75
N HIS A 99 -4.41 4.82 -8.41
CA HIS A 99 -4.42 5.58 -9.66
C HIS A 99 -4.76 4.76 -10.92
N GLN A 100 -5.11 3.46 -10.77
CA GLN A 100 -5.40 2.53 -11.89
C GLN A 100 -4.21 2.19 -12.79
N TYR A 101 -4.42 1.19 -13.66
CA TYR A 101 -3.41 0.73 -14.63
C TYR A 101 -3.58 1.26 -16.07
N PRO A 102 -4.53 2.17 -16.42
CA PRO A 102 -4.89 2.40 -17.82
C PRO A 102 -3.73 2.87 -18.69
N ARG A 103 -2.63 3.28 -18.10
CA ARG A 103 -1.47 3.80 -18.83
C ARG A 103 -0.20 2.97 -18.66
N LEU A 104 -0.23 1.91 -17.84
CA LEU A 104 0.91 1.03 -17.67
C LEU A 104 1.19 0.26 -18.96
N GLY A 105 2.39 0.43 -19.51
CA GLY A 105 2.79 -0.18 -20.78
C GLY A 105 2.16 0.42 -22.03
N VAL A 106 1.34 1.47 -21.92
CA VAL A 106 0.70 2.14 -23.06
C VAL A 106 1.56 3.29 -23.57
N ASP A 107 2.23 3.99 -22.69
CA ASP A 107 3.15 5.08 -23.04
C ASP A 107 4.46 4.99 -22.23
N GLN A 108 5.33 5.97 -22.36
CA GLN A 108 6.64 6.00 -21.70
C GLN A 108 6.62 6.55 -20.28
N ARG A 109 5.44 6.87 -19.73
CA ARG A 109 5.34 7.39 -18.38
C ARG A 109 5.56 6.30 -17.37
N ASN A 110 6.20 6.66 -16.26
CA ASN A 110 6.30 5.84 -15.07
C ASN A 110 5.14 6.15 -14.11
N GLN A 111 5.02 5.37 -13.04
CA GLN A 111 3.95 5.51 -12.07
C GLN A 111 3.94 6.86 -11.33
N TRP A 112 5.09 7.53 -11.21
CA TRP A 112 5.22 8.84 -10.55
C TRP A 112 4.64 9.96 -11.41
N GLU A 113 4.74 9.84 -12.72
CA GLU A 113 4.18 10.80 -13.67
C GLU A 113 2.65 10.75 -13.70
N PHE A 114 2.03 9.64 -13.29
CA PHE A 114 0.58 9.52 -13.16
C PHE A 114 -0.01 10.43 -12.09
N PHE A 115 0.73 10.71 -11.03
CA PHE A 115 0.31 11.66 -10.01
C PHE A 115 0.30 13.12 -10.52
N ASN A 116 1.02 13.42 -11.59
CA ASN A 116 0.98 14.73 -12.23
C ASN A 116 -0.31 14.92 -13.05
N ASP A 117 -0.94 13.83 -13.48
CA ASP A 117 -2.22 13.85 -14.21
C ASP A 117 -3.44 13.88 -13.27
N PHE A 118 -3.23 13.76 -11.98
CA PHE A 118 -4.28 13.93 -10.99
C PHE A 118 -4.92 15.33 -11.12
N PRO A 119 -6.22 15.52 -10.87
CA PRO A 119 -6.84 16.84 -10.90
C PRO A 119 -6.10 17.83 -9.99
N GLY A 120 -5.47 18.85 -10.59
CA GLY A 120 -4.56 19.76 -9.89
C GLY A 120 -3.14 19.23 -9.67
N GLY A 121 -2.77 18.07 -10.28
CA GLY A 121 -1.46 17.47 -10.14
C GLY A 121 -1.17 17.04 -8.70
N ARG A 122 0.10 17.06 -8.28
CA ARG A 122 0.50 16.69 -6.91
C ARG A 122 -0.07 17.62 -5.84
N GLU A 123 -0.25 18.89 -6.15
CA GLU A 123 -0.90 19.84 -5.23
C GLU A 123 -2.37 19.47 -5.01
N GLY A 124 -3.10 19.13 -6.09
CA GLY A 124 -4.47 18.64 -5.95
C GLY A 124 -4.56 17.34 -5.14
N LEU A 125 -3.60 16.43 -5.30
CA LEU A 125 -3.51 15.22 -4.50
C LEU A 125 -3.25 15.56 -3.02
N LYS A 126 -2.35 16.51 -2.74
CA LYS A 126 -2.10 17.01 -1.38
C LYS A 126 -3.35 17.57 -0.71
N GLU A 127 -4.16 18.34 -1.44
CA GLU A 127 -5.42 18.86 -0.91
C GLU A 127 -6.42 17.72 -0.59
N VAL A 128 -6.48 16.68 -1.43
CA VAL A 128 -7.31 15.50 -1.15
C VAL A 128 -6.81 14.77 0.11
N VAL A 129 -5.51 14.58 0.27
CA VAL A 129 -4.92 13.97 1.48
C VAL A 129 -5.26 14.79 2.72
N LYS A 130 -5.17 16.10 2.64
CA LYS A 130 -5.56 17.00 3.72
C LYS A 130 -7.04 16.86 4.09
N ASP A 131 -7.92 16.75 3.09
CA ASP A 131 -9.35 16.50 3.34
C ASP A 131 -9.57 15.14 4.02
N VAL A 132 -8.83 14.10 3.64
CA VAL A 132 -8.85 12.78 4.30
C VAL A 132 -8.46 12.91 5.78
N HIS A 133 -7.37 13.62 6.07
CA HIS A 133 -6.89 13.86 7.43
C HIS A 133 -7.89 14.66 8.28
N GLN A 134 -8.58 15.65 7.70
CA GLN A 134 -9.63 16.38 8.39
C GLN A 134 -10.81 15.53 8.82
N LEU A 135 -11.02 14.41 8.14
CA LEU A 135 -12.05 13.42 8.46
C LEU A 135 -11.55 12.32 9.42
N GLY A 136 -10.31 12.46 9.93
CA GLY A 136 -9.71 11.51 10.86
C GLY A 136 -9.24 10.20 10.23
N VAL A 137 -9.15 10.14 8.91
CA VAL A 137 -8.79 8.94 8.13
C VAL A 137 -7.35 9.05 7.62
N LYS A 138 -6.67 7.93 7.47
CA LYS A 138 -5.32 7.84 6.90
C LYS A 138 -5.36 7.69 5.37
N ALA A 139 -4.38 8.29 4.69
CA ALA A 139 -4.27 8.24 3.23
C ALA A 139 -3.08 7.39 2.78
N PHE A 140 -3.33 6.45 1.88
CA PHE A 140 -2.31 5.61 1.27
C PHE A 140 -2.30 5.79 -0.25
N LEU A 141 -1.11 5.67 -0.84
CA LEU A 141 -0.94 5.62 -2.29
C LEU A 141 -0.29 4.30 -2.71
N PRO A 142 -0.55 3.82 -3.94
CA PRO A 142 0.05 2.59 -4.43
C PRO A 142 1.49 2.80 -4.89
N TYR A 143 2.27 1.75 -4.78
CA TYR A 143 3.57 1.60 -5.43
C TYR A 143 3.72 0.21 -6.01
N LYS A 144 4.13 0.13 -7.26
CA LYS A 144 4.34 -1.12 -8.01
C LYS A 144 5.83 -1.26 -8.32
N PRO A 145 6.58 -2.03 -7.52
CA PRO A 145 8.03 -2.17 -7.71
C PRO A 145 8.42 -2.82 -9.04
N TRP A 146 7.50 -3.55 -9.68
CA TRP A 146 7.70 -4.21 -10.97
C TRP A 146 7.45 -3.29 -12.17
N ASP A 147 6.81 -2.13 -11.97
CA ASP A 147 6.51 -1.17 -13.04
C ASP A 147 7.26 0.15 -12.85
N ILE A 148 8.54 0.09 -13.17
CA ILE A 148 9.43 1.24 -13.10
C ILE A 148 9.42 2.10 -14.37
N GLY A 149 8.72 1.66 -15.44
CA GLY A 149 8.73 2.33 -16.73
C GLY A 149 10.10 2.31 -17.40
N PHE A 150 10.27 3.16 -18.42
CA PHE A 150 11.51 3.23 -19.21
C PHE A 150 12.50 4.29 -18.71
N LYS A 151 12.07 5.16 -17.81
CA LYS A 151 12.84 6.34 -17.39
C LYS A 151 13.41 6.24 -15.99
N GLU A 152 13.08 5.19 -15.27
CA GLU A 152 13.47 5.05 -13.86
C GLU A 152 14.33 3.81 -13.68
N SER A 153 15.38 3.91 -12.88
CA SER A 153 16.15 2.76 -12.42
C SER A 153 15.53 2.19 -11.15
N PRO A 154 15.66 0.87 -10.88
CA PRO A 154 15.14 0.27 -9.63
C PRO A 154 15.68 0.93 -8.35
N SER A 155 16.86 1.53 -8.40
CA SER A 155 17.48 2.23 -7.27
C SER A 155 16.85 3.60 -6.96
N GLU A 156 16.06 4.16 -7.88
CA GLU A 156 15.43 5.48 -7.72
C GLU A 156 14.06 5.40 -7.04
N GLY A 157 13.44 4.21 -7.02
CA GLY A 157 12.11 4.02 -6.44
C GLY A 157 11.98 4.50 -5.00
N THR A 158 12.96 4.19 -4.14
CA THR A 158 12.94 4.64 -2.73
C THR A 158 13.00 6.17 -2.62
N LYS A 159 13.79 6.82 -3.48
CA LYS A 159 13.88 8.28 -3.51
C LYS A 159 12.57 8.90 -3.98
N SER A 160 11.99 8.37 -5.05
CA SER A 160 10.71 8.82 -5.58
C SER A 160 9.56 8.65 -4.58
N ILE A 161 9.54 7.54 -3.81
CA ILE A 161 8.61 7.34 -2.70
C ILE A 161 8.79 8.43 -1.63
N ALA A 162 10.01 8.69 -1.21
CA ALA A 162 10.29 9.70 -0.19
C ALA A 162 9.86 11.11 -0.63
N GLU A 163 10.10 11.46 -1.91
CA GLU A 163 9.64 12.71 -2.50
C GLU A 163 8.10 12.77 -2.55
N LEU A 164 7.43 11.70 -2.97
CA LEU A 164 5.98 11.64 -3.02
C LEU A 164 5.36 11.83 -1.62
N ILE A 165 5.86 11.14 -0.60
CA ILE A 165 5.40 11.29 0.78
C ILE A 165 5.57 12.74 1.25
N LYS A 166 6.74 13.34 0.98
CA LYS A 166 7.03 14.72 1.36
C LYS A 166 6.11 15.73 0.67
N ASP A 167 5.85 15.52 -0.63
CA ASP A 167 5.06 16.45 -1.43
C ASP A 167 3.56 16.37 -1.10
N THR A 168 3.06 15.19 -0.78
CA THR A 168 1.63 14.92 -0.63
C THR A 168 1.18 14.70 0.81
N GLU A 169 2.12 14.49 1.73
CA GLU A 169 1.86 14.25 3.17
C GLU A 169 1.02 12.99 3.43
N ILE A 170 1.09 11.98 2.56
CA ILE A 170 0.42 10.69 2.77
C ILE A 170 1.01 9.93 3.96
N ASP A 171 0.20 9.08 4.59
CA ASP A 171 0.60 8.31 5.77
C ASP A 171 1.36 7.03 5.42
N GLY A 172 1.13 6.46 4.25
CA GLY A 172 1.75 5.21 3.87
C GLY A 172 1.68 4.87 2.39
N ILE A 173 2.43 3.83 2.05
CA ILE A 173 2.50 3.28 0.71
C ILE A 173 1.97 1.84 0.72
N PHE A 174 1.09 1.53 -0.21
CA PHE A 174 0.65 0.17 -0.48
C PHE A 174 1.53 -0.44 -1.58
N PHE A 175 2.27 -1.48 -1.23
CA PHE A 175 3.10 -2.22 -2.17
C PHE A 175 2.25 -3.26 -2.90
N ASP A 176 2.14 -3.09 -4.22
CA ASP A 176 1.49 -4.04 -5.12
C ASP A 176 2.55 -4.99 -5.71
N THR A 177 2.72 -6.17 -5.08
CA THR A 177 3.75 -7.16 -5.42
C THR A 177 3.16 -8.49 -5.91
#